data_3bbdcf90510e65e4045a3753f33b8d13
#
_entry.id   3bbdcf90510e65e4045a3753f33b8d13
#
_cell.length_a   1.000
_cell.length_b   1.000
_cell.length_c   1.000
_cell.angle_alpha   90.00
_cell.angle_beta   90.00
_cell.angle_gamma   90.00
#
_symmetry.space_group_name_H-M   'P 1'
#
loop_
_entity.id
_entity.type
_entity.pdbx_description
1 polymer ?
#
loop_
_entity_poly.entity_id
_entity_poly.type
_entity_poly.pdbx_seq_one_letter_code
_entity_poly.pdbx_strand_id
1 'polypeptide(L)' 'MSKKKKSGNKVMTQDSILNLVTAVINLIVAILLLLDHLSS' A
#
# COMPACT_ATOMS: atom_id res chain seq x y z
N MET A 1 26.81 8.43 3.23
CA MET A 1 26.34 8.08 3.21
C MET A 1 25.80 7.38 3.10
N SER A 2 25.72 7.31 3.08
CA SER A 2 25.12 6.73 3.04
C SER A 2 24.58 5.84 2.95
N LYS A 3 24.60 5.71 2.97
CA LYS A 3 24.09 5.07 2.93
C LYS A 3 23.62 4.11 2.76
N LYS A 4 23.47 3.85 2.73
CA LYS A 4 23.00 3.08 2.64
C LYS A 4 22.55 2.17 2.47
N LYS A 5 22.48 1.90 2.48
CA LYS A 5 21.99 1.14 2.37
C LYS A 5 21.62 0.27 2.22
N LYS A 6 21.45 -0.04 2.24
CA LYS A 6 21.00 -0.89 2.17
C LYS A 6 20.60 -1.61 1.84
N SER A 7 20.40 -1.83 2.03
CA SER A 7 19.91 -2.68 1.79
C SER A 7 19.54 -3.22 1.03
N GLY A 8 19.76 -3.09 0.78
CA GLY A 8 19.60 -3.59 -0.26
C GLY A 8 18.78 -4.67 -0.53
N ASN A 9 18.84 -5.56 -0.69
CA ASN A 9 18.04 -6.53 -1.07
C ASN A 9 17.10 -6.80 -0.09
N LYS A 10 16.07 -6.21 -0.11
CA LYS A 10 15.14 -6.43 0.72
C LYS A 10 14.20 -7.38 0.25
N VAL A 11 14.07 -8.46 0.76
CA VAL A 11 13.12 -9.46 0.37
C VAL A 11 11.86 -9.16 1.13
N MET A 12 10.76 -8.95 0.45
CA MET A 12 9.50 -8.68 1.08
C MET A 12 8.94 -9.95 1.68
N THR A 13 8.59 -9.92 2.92
CA THR A 13 7.98 -11.07 3.56
C THR A 13 6.52 -11.14 3.14
N GLN A 14 5.90 -12.26 3.40
CA GLN A 14 4.48 -12.42 3.10
C GLN A 14 3.65 -11.43 3.89
N ASP A 15 4.03 -11.13 5.11
CA ASP A 15 3.32 -10.16 5.90
C ASP A 15 3.36 -8.78 5.27
N SER A 16 4.50 -8.40 4.72
CA SER A 16 4.65 -7.12 4.05
C SER A 16 3.79 -7.05 2.81
N ILE A 17 3.76 -8.13 2.06
CA ILE A 17 2.98 -8.19 0.83
C ILE A 17 1.49 -8.11 1.17
N LEU A 18 1.05 -8.85 2.16
CA LEU A 18 -0.35 -8.82 2.56
C LEU A 18 -0.75 -7.45 3.06
N ASN A 19 0.12 -6.82 3.81
CA ASN A 19 -0.15 -5.48 4.29
C ASN A 19 -0.27 -4.48 3.14
N LEU A 20 0.61 -4.60 2.16
CA LEU A 20 0.58 -3.74 0.99
C LEU A 20 -0.71 -3.95 0.19
N VAL A 21 -1.07 -5.20 -0.04
CA VAL A 21 -2.28 -5.53 -0.80
C VAL A 21 -3.51 -4.98 -0.07
N THR A 22 -3.55 -5.16 1.24
CA THR A 22 -4.67 -4.66 2.03
C THR A 22 -4.75 -3.14 1.94
N ALA A 23 -3.63 -2.46 1.99
CA ALA A 23 -3.60 -1.01 1.88
C ALA A 23 -4.12 -0.53 0.52
N VAL A 24 -3.74 -1.23 -0.54
CA VAL A 24 -4.21 -0.89 -1.88
C VAL A 24 -5.72 -1.08 -1.98
N ILE A 25 -6.22 -2.18 -1.46
CA ILE A 25 -7.65 -2.47 -1.49
C ILE A 25 -8.41 -1.41 -0.69
N ASN A 26 -7.91 -1.05 0.47
CA ASN A 26 -8.53 -0.03 1.29
C ASN A 26 -8.57 1.31 0.57
N LEU A 27 -7.51 1.63 -0.13
CA LEU A 27 -7.46 2.88 -0.89
C LEU A 27 -8.50 2.89 -2.00
N ILE A 28 -8.62 1.79 -2.72
CA ILE A 28 -9.60 1.68 -3.80
C ILE A 28 -11.01 1.81 -3.24
N VAL A 29 -11.31 1.12 -2.16
CA VAL A 29 -12.63 1.17 -1.54
C VAL A 29 -12.93 2.60 -1.08
N ALA A 30 -11.95 3.27 -0.49
CA ALA A 30 -12.13 4.63 -0.03
C ALA A 30 -12.48 5.58 -1.19
N ILE A 31 -11.80 5.41 -2.31
CA ILE A 31 -12.08 6.23 -3.49
C ILE A 31 -13.48 5.94 -4.02
N LEU A 32 -13.85 4.68 -4.10
CA LEU A 32 -15.17 4.31 -4.59
C LEU A 32 -16.28 4.85 -3.69
N LEU A 33 -16.07 4.79 -2.40
CA LEU A 33 -17.06 5.31 -1.46
C LEU A 33 -17.16 6.83 -1.57
N LEU A 34 -16.04 7.48 -1.77
CA LEU A 34 -16.03 8.93 -1.93
C LEU A 34 -16.79 9.34 -3.18
N LEU A 35 -16.53 8.65 -4.28
CA LEU A 35 -17.21 8.93 -5.53
C LEU A 35 -18.72 8.68 -5.41
N ASP A 36 -19.08 7.61 -4.74
CA ASP A 36 -20.48 7.29 -4.53
C ASP A 36 -21.14 8.38 -3.70
N HIS A 37 -20.46 8.85 -2.69
CA HIS A 37 -20.96 9.89 -1.83
C HIS A 37 -21.20 11.19 -2.60
N LEU A 38 -20.28 11.54 -3.46
CA LEU A 38 -20.37 12.75 -4.25
C LEU A 38 -21.44 12.63 -5.33
N SER A 39 -21.68 11.43 -5.80
CA SER A 39 -22.66 11.25 -6.86
C SER A 39 -24.06 11.07 -6.33
N SER A 40 -24.20 10.74 -5.09
CA SER A 40 -25.56 10.50 -4.58
C SER A 40 -26.28 11.77 -4.10
#